data_2971cd5b03f887f946f936b9eb8fc154
#
_entry.id   2971cd5b03f887f946f936b9eb8fc154
#
_cell.length_a   1.000
_cell.length_b   1.000
_cell.length_c   1.000
_cell.angle_alpha   90.00
_cell.angle_beta   90.00
_cell.angle_gamma   90.00
#
_symmetry.space_group_name_H-M   'P 1'
#
loop_
_entity.id
_entity.type
_entity.pdbx_description
1 polymer ?
#
loop_
_entity_poly.entity_id
_entity_poly.type
_entity_poly.pdbx_seq_one_letter_code
_entity_poly.pdbx_strand_id
1 'polypeptide(L)'
;MILAYWEVRGLAHPIRLLLEYTGTPYKELLYNYEKYIENDKNKWIKERYNLGLDFPNLPYLIDGNTKITQSNAILRYIGRKHKMCGDTEEEKVRVDILESQAMDFRMQLVRVCHDPNFENMKLIYLQHLPKTLQLFSHFLGTRKWFAGKKITFVDFSMYDILDLNCKFVPTCLDPFPNLQEFLTRFESLKKISAYMDSPRYLPNPVFLKMAKWGTQ
;
A
#
# COMPACT_ATOMS: atom_id res chain seq x y z
N MET A 1 11.14 14.19 -6.24
CA MET A 1 9.78 14.19 -5.64
C MET A 1 9.87 14.31 -4.12
N ILE A 2 8.77 14.70 -3.45
CA ILE A 2 8.63 14.65 -1.99
C ILE A 2 7.41 13.78 -1.71
N LEU A 3 7.61 12.68 -0.98
CA LEU A 3 6.52 11.84 -0.45
C LEU A 3 6.38 12.14 1.04
N ALA A 4 5.16 12.41 1.49
CA ALA A 4 4.90 12.70 2.89
C ALA A 4 3.84 11.77 3.47
N TYR A 5 4.10 11.25 4.66
CA TYR A 5 3.20 10.36 5.39
C TYR A 5 3.52 10.33 6.88
N TRP A 6 2.69 9.64 7.65
CA TRP A 6 3.01 9.26 9.02
C TRP A 6 4.23 8.34 9.06
N GLU A 7 4.95 8.33 10.18
CA GLU A 7 6.09 7.43 10.43
C GLU A 7 5.61 5.98 10.70
N VAL A 8 4.89 5.44 9.73
CA VAL A 8 4.36 4.07 9.71
C VAL A 8 4.36 3.51 8.28
N ARG A 9 4.21 2.19 8.15
CA ARG A 9 4.03 1.52 6.87
C ARG A 9 2.82 2.08 6.12
N GLY A 10 1.63 1.88 6.63
CA GLY A 10 0.34 2.42 6.20
C GLY A 10 0.12 2.47 4.68
N LEU A 11 -0.61 3.49 4.24
CA LEU A 11 -0.94 3.71 2.81
C LEU A 11 0.25 4.16 1.96
N ALA A 12 1.34 4.62 2.57
CA ALA A 12 2.52 5.04 1.82
C ALA A 12 3.42 3.87 1.39
N HIS A 13 3.26 2.68 1.97
CA HIS A 13 4.16 1.55 1.69
C HIS A 13 4.20 1.15 0.21
N PRO A 14 3.07 0.91 -0.48
CA PRO A 14 3.12 0.60 -1.91
C PRO A 14 3.68 1.76 -2.75
N ILE A 15 3.54 3.01 -2.30
CA ILE A 15 4.13 4.17 -2.99
C ILE A 15 5.65 4.16 -2.85
N ARG A 16 6.17 3.88 -1.64
CA ARG A 16 7.62 3.72 -1.40
C ARG A 16 8.19 2.63 -2.30
N LEU A 17 7.58 1.45 -2.29
CA LEU A 17 7.99 0.31 -3.13
C LEU A 17 8.00 0.67 -4.63
N LEU A 18 6.99 1.40 -5.11
CA LEU A 18 6.90 1.80 -6.52
C LEU A 18 7.99 2.83 -6.88
N LEU A 19 8.26 3.81 -6.03
CA LEU A 19 9.34 4.79 -6.22
C LEU A 19 10.71 4.12 -6.25
N GLU A 20 10.98 3.20 -5.34
CA GLU A 20 12.21 2.41 -5.28
C GLU A 20 12.37 1.52 -6.51
N TYR A 21 11.33 0.81 -6.92
CA TYR A 21 11.34 -0.03 -8.11
C TYR A 21 11.64 0.77 -9.37
N THR A 22 11.01 1.92 -9.53
CA THR A 22 11.23 2.79 -10.69
C THR A 22 12.58 3.52 -10.64
N GLY A 23 13.24 3.54 -9.47
CA GLY A 23 14.47 4.31 -9.25
C GLY A 23 14.24 5.81 -9.29
N THR A 24 13.02 6.23 -8.98
CA THR A 24 12.65 7.65 -8.94
C THR A 24 13.23 8.31 -7.70
N PRO A 25 14.08 9.35 -7.82
CA PRO A 25 14.60 10.04 -6.65
C PRO A 25 13.49 10.76 -5.89
N TYR A 26 13.41 10.53 -4.58
CA TYR A 26 12.46 11.21 -3.72
C TYR A 26 13.05 11.47 -2.34
N LYS A 27 12.56 12.53 -1.70
CA LYS A 27 12.75 12.80 -0.28
C LYS A 27 11.49 12.40 0.46
N GLU A 28 11.65 11.66 1.55
CA GLU A 28 10.53 11.33 2.41
C GLU A 28 10.42 12.33 3.56
N LEU A 29 9.19 12.80 3.81
CA LEU A 29 8.82 13.62 4.95
C LEU A 29 7.92 12.81 5.87
N LEU A 30 8.47 12.40 7.01
CA LEU A 30 7.74 11.65 8.01
C LEU A 30 7.14 12.58 9.07
N TYR A 31 5.85 12.43 9.31
CA TYR A 31 5.13 13.11 10.39
C TYR A 31 4.97 12.19 11.59
N ASN A 32 5.32 12.67 12.77
CA ASN A 32 5.16 11.92 14.01
C ASN A 32 3.75 12.11 14.57
N TYR A 33 3.01 11.00 14.74
CA TYR A 33 1.63 11.02 15.21
C TYR A 33 1.51 11.37 16.70
N GLU A 34 2.46 11.02 17.54
CA GLU A 34 2.44 11.33 18.98
C GLU A 34 2.46 12.85 19.18
N LYS A 35 3.32 13.54 18.43
CA LYS A 35 3.33 15.01 18.40
C LYS A 35 2.05 15.61 17.80
N TYR A 36 1.23 14.80 17.13
CA TYR A 36 -0.08 15.23 16.61
C TYR A 36 -1.11 15.36 17.73
N ILE A 37 -1.09 14.48 18.72
CA ILE A 37 -2.02 14.47 19.86
C ILE A 37 -1.71 15.62 20.84
N GLU A 38 -0.45 16.03 20.96
CA GLU A 38 0.03 17.08 21.86
C GLU A 38 -0.25 18.53 21.36
N ASN A 39 -1.17 18.69 20.42
CA ASN A 39 -1.82 19.86 19.86
C ASN A 39 -0.96 21.02 19.34
N ASP A 40 0.01 21.56 20.04
CA ASP A 40 0.71 22.79 19.64
C ASP A 40 1.98 22.60 18.82
N LYS A 41 2.50 21.38 18.72
CA LYS A 41 3.79 21.08 18.09
C LYS A 41 3.66 20.30 16.78
N ASN A 42 2.45 20.01 16.34
CA ASN A 42 2.27 19.18 15.15
C ASN A 42 2.50 19.95 13.86
N LYS A 43 3.58 19.60 13.21
CA LYS A 43 3.95 20.17 11.93
C LYS A 43 2.85 19.99 10.86
N TRP A 44 2.21 18.82 10.81
CA TRP A 44 1.14 18.53 9.85
C TRP A 44 -0.06 19.47 10.02
N ILE A 45 -0.55 19.66 11.24
CA ILE A 45 -1.69 20.57 11.51
C ILE A 45 -1.36 22.01 11.08
N LYS A 46 -0.12 22.46 11.35
CA LYS A 46 0.30 23.83 11.07
C LYS A 46 0.44 24.12 9.57
N GLU A 47 0.90 23.13 8.80
CA GLU A 47 1.26 23.37 7.40
C GLU A 47 0.24 22.84 6.37
N ARG A 48 -0.64 21.89 6.74
CA ARG A 48 -1.50 21.16 5.79
C ARG A 48 -2.30 22.06 4.84
N TYR A 49 -2.83 23.16 5.34
CA TYR A 49 -3.63 24.11 4.54
C TYR A 49 -2.76 25.10 3.75
N ASN A 50 -1.47 25.20 4.04
CA ASN A 50 -0.52 26.09 3.36
C ASN A 50 0.30 25.35 2.28
N LEU A 51 0.13 24.03 2.13
CA LEU A 51 0.85 23.23 1.14
C LEU A 51 0.31 23.39 -0.30
N GLY A 52 -0.86 24.04 -0.46
CA GLY A 52 -1.54 24.16 -1.75
C GLY A 52 -2.05 22.83 -2.29
N LEU A 53 -2.51 21.95 -1.42
CA LEU A 53 -3.21 20.72 -1.73
C LEU A 53 -4.71 20.99 -1.81
N ASP A 54 -5.39 20.52 -2.86
CA ASP A 54 -6.84 20.69 -3.02
C ASP A 54 -7.62 20.03 -1.88
N PHE A 55 -7.19 18.84 -1.48
CA PHE A 55 -7.74 18.06 -0.37
C PHE A 55 -6.63 17.66 0.60
N PRO A 56 -6.25 18.53 1.56
CA PRO A 56 -5.14 18.29 2.48
C PRO A 56 -5.30 16.98 3.25
N ASN A 57 -4.48 15.99 2.93
CA ASN A 57 -4.47 14.66 3.55
C ASN A 57 -3.10 14.00 3.40
N LEU A 58 -2.89 12.90 4.12
CA LEU A 58 -1.73 12.02 4.04
C LEU A 58 -2.13 10.64 3.50
N PRO A 59 -1.36 10.04 2.58
CA PRO A 59 -0.13 10.57 2.00
C PRO A 59 -0.37 11.69 1.00
N TYR A 60 0.64 12.55 0.81
CA TYR A 60 0.71 13.44 -0.33
C TYR A 60 2.04 13.29 -1.08
N LEU A 61 2.03 13.64 -2.36
CA LEU A 61 3.21 13.71 -3.23
C LEU A 61 3.34 15.10 -3.83
N ILE A 62 4.56 15.64 -3.83
CA ILE A 62 4.92 16.87 -4.56
C ILE A 62 5.97 16.52 -5.60
N ASP A 63 5.71 16.83 -6.87
CA ASP A 63 6.62 16.66 -7.99
C ASP A 63 6.66 17.93 -8.83
N GLY A 64 7.62 18.82 -8.55
CA GLY A 64 7.64 20.17 -9.09
C GLY A 64 6.40 20.95 -8.69
N ASN A 65 5.61 21.37 -9.68
CA ASN A 65 4.35 22.09 -9.46
C ASN A 65 3.14 21.18 -9.22
N THR A 66 3.30 19.87 -9.44
CA THR A 66 2.22 18.90 -9.25
C THR A 66 2.13 18.47 -7.79
N LYS A 67 0.97 18.64 -7.17
CA LYS A 67 0.68 18.26 -5.78
C LYS A 67 -0.51 17.32 -5.75
N ILE A 68 -0.34 16.15 -5.15
CA ILE A 68 -1.33 15.06 -5.23
C ILE A 68 -1.56 14.50 -3.84
N THR A 69 -2.82 14.35 -3.46
CA THR A 69 -3.27 13.53 -2.34
C THR A 69 -3.97 12.28 -2.86
N GLN A 70 -4.40 11.38 -1.97
CA GLN A 70 -4.96 10.05 -2.25
C GLN A 70 -3.92 9.04 -2.74
N SER A 71 -3.70 7.99 -1.93
CA SER A 71 -2.67 6.98 -2.20
C SER A 71 -2.80 6.35 -3.59
N ASN A 72 -4.01 6.01 -4.05
CA ASN A 72 -4.25 5.47 -5.38
C ASN A 72 -3.95 6.48 -6.49
N ALA A 73 -4.31 7.76 -6.30
CA ALA A 73 -3.98 8.80 -7.28
C ALA A 73 -2.47 8.99 -7.41
N ILE A 74 -1.73 8.91 -6.29
CA ILE A 74 -0.26 8.98 -6.27
C ILE A 74 0.34 7.78 -7.00
N LEU A 75 -0.11 6.56 -6.69
CA LEU A 75 0.35 5.34 -7.36
C LEU A 75 0.11 5.39 -8.87
N ARG A 76 -1.09 5.79 -9.30
CA ARG A 76 -1.45 5.93 -10.71
C ARG A 76 -0.64 7.03 -11.39
N TYR A 77 -0.35 8.14 -10.73
CA TYR A 77 0.50 9.20 -11.25
C TYR A 77 1.91 8.70 -11.55
N ILE A 78 2.53 8.01 -10.59
CA ILE A 78 3.86 7.40 -10.78
C ILE A 78 3.80 6.32 -11.85
N GLY A 79 2.77 5.46 -11.82
CA GLY A 79 2.53 4.42 -12.83
C GLY A 79 2.46 4.98 -14.25
N ARG A 80 1.77 6.10 -14.48
CA ARG A 80 1.71 6.78 -15.79
C ARG A 80 3.07 7.30 -16.23
N LYS A 81 3.83 7.94 -15.32
CA LYS A 81 5.18 8.44 -15.62
C LYS A 81 6.12 7.32 -16.09
N HIS A 82 5.93 6.11 -15.60
CA HIS A 82 6.79 4.96 -15.87
C HIS A 82 6.15 3.91 -16.80
N LYS A 83 5.03 4.24 -17.47
CA LYS A 83 4.31 3.34 -18.39
C LYS A 83 3.93 2.01 -17.72
N MET A 84 3.45 2.07 -16.49
CA MET A 84 3.09 0.92 -15.66
C MET A 84 1.57 0.82 -15.40
N CYS A 85 0.74 1.26 -16.37
CA CYS A 85 -0.72 1.24 -16.27
C CYS A 85 -1.39 0.21 -17.20
N GLY A 86 -0.63 -0.76 -17.73
CA GLY A 86 -1.08 -1.69 -18.76
C GLY A 86 -0.85 -1.15 -20.18
N ASP A 87 -0.47 -2.05 -21.09
CA ASP A 87 -0.19 -1.70 -22.50
C ASP A 87 -1.46 -1.86 -23.35
N THR A 88 -2.23 -2.93 -23.13
CA THR A 88 -3.47 -3.21 -23.86
C THR A 88 -4.69 -2.71 -23.10
N GLU A 89 -5.82 -2.57 -23.77
CA GLU A 89 -7.07 -2.18 -23.13
C GLU A 89 -7.52 -3.22 -22.09
N GLU A 90 -7.34 -4.51 -22.37
CA GLU A 90 -7.61 -5.58 -21.39
C GLU A 90 -6.77 -5.40 -20.12
N GLU A 91 -5.47 -5.14 -20.27
CA GLU A 91 -4.58 -4.92 -19.12
C GLU A 91 -4.99 -3.66 -18.32
N LYS A 92 -5.39 -2.58 -18.99
CA LYS A 92 -5.87 -1.34 -18.33
C LYS A 92 -7.15 -1.58 -17.55
N VAL A 93 -8.13 -2.29 -18.13
CA VAL A 93 -9.36 -2.67 -17.42
C VAL A 93 -9.05 -3.51 -16.18
N ARG A 94 -8.10 -4.45 -16.27
CA ARG A 94 -7.66 -5.24 -15.13
C ARG A 94 -6.99 -4.38 -14.05
N VAL A 95 -6.17 -3.41 -14.44
CA VAL A 95 -5.55 -2.44 -13.53
C VAL A 95 -6.62 -1.62 -12.80
N ASP A 96 -7.61 -1.09 -13.50
CA ASP A 96 -8.66 -0.25 -12.92
C ASP A 96 -9.54 -1.03 -11.93
N ILE A 97 -9.92 -2.27 -12.28
CA ILE A 97 -10.65 -3.17 -11.37
C ILE A 97 -9.82 -3.44 -10.12
N LEU A 98 -8.55 -3.81 -10.30
CA LEU A 98 -7.72 -4.26 -9.20
C LEU A 98 -7.31 -3.12 -8.27
N GLU A 99 -7.11 -1.91 -8.78
CA GLU A 99 -6.83 -0.73 -7.95
C GLU A 99 -7.95 -0.49 -6.92
N SER A 100 -9.20 -0.63 -7.36
CA SER A 100 -10.36 -0.49 -6.48
C SER A 100 -10.50 -1.67 -5.51
N GLN A 101 -10.40 -2.91 -6.01
CA GLN A 101 -10.52 -4.12 -5.19
C GLN A 101 -9.41 -4.25 -4.14
N ALA A 102 -8.18 -3.86 -4.46
CA ALA A 102 -7.07 -3.84 -3.51
C ALA A 102 -7.34 -2.84 -2.37
N MET A 103 -7.90 -1.67 -2.67
CA MET A 103 -8.28 -0.69 -1.65
C MET A 103 -9.42 -1.20 -0.78
N ASP A 104 -10.46 -1.80 -1.37
CA ASP A 104 -11.58 -2.38 -0.63
C ASP A 104 -11.08 -3.47 0.34
N PHE A 105 -10.21 -4.36 -0.14
CA PHE A 105 -9.63 -5.43 0.68
C PHE A 105 -8.75 -4.86 1.81
N ARG A 106 -7.94 -3.85 1.52
CA ARG A 106 -7.16 -3.13 2.54
C ARG A 106 -8.07 -2.53 3.61
N MET A 107 -9.12 -1.83 3.20
CA MET A 107 -10.02 -1.15 4.14
C MET A 107 -10.83 -2.11 5.01
N GLN A 108 -11.08 -3.34 4.55
CA GLN A 108 -11.66 -4.38 5.40
C GLN A 108 -10.74 -4.69 6.59
N LEU A 109 -9.45 -4.95 6.35
CA LEU A 109 -8.49 -5.22 7.43
C LEU A 109 -8.26 -3.99 8.33
N VAL A 110 -8.15 -2.80 7.73
CA VAL A 110 -8.01 -1.54 8.49
C VAL A 110 -9.17 -1.35 9.46
N ARG A 111 -10.41 -1.58 9.02
CA ARG A 111 -11.60 -1.47 9.89
C ARG A 111 -11.53 -2.45 11.05
N VAL A 112 -11.17 -3.70 10.79
CA VAL A 112 -10.98 -4.71 11.86
C VAL A 112 -9.95 -4.25 12.87
N CYS A 113 -8.79 -3.80 12.41
CA CYS A 113 -7.68 -3.41 13.28
C CYS A 113 -7.96 -2.13 14.11
N HIS A 114 -8.92 -1.30 13.70
CA HIS A 114 -9.30 -0.08 14.41
C HIS A 114 -10.63 -0.20 15.17
N ASP A 115 -11.32 -1.33 15.07
CA ASP A 115 -12.61 -1.52 15.73
C ASP A 115 -12.44 -1.69 17.24
N PRO A 116 -13.24 -1.02 18.07
CA PRO A 116 -13.24 -1.24 19.53
C PRO A 116 -13.49 -2.70 19.90
N ASN A 117 -14.32 -3.42 19.13
CA ASN A 117 -14.64 -4.84 19.30
C ASN A 117 -13.76 -5.73 18.41
N PHE A 118 -12.44 -5.47 18.42
CA PHE A 118 -11.44 -6.11 17.57
C PHE A 118 -11.56 -7.63 17.50
N GLU A 119 -11.68 -8.30 18.67
CA GLU A 119 -11.68 -9.78 18.72
C GLU A 119 -12.86 -10.37 17.94
N ASN A 120 -14.05 -9.80 18.06
CA ASN A 120 -15.22 -10.26 17.33
C ASN A 120 -15.11 -9.94 15.83
N MET A 121 -14.68 -8.73 15.48
CA MET A 121 -14.47 -8.32 14.09
C MET A 121 -13.39 -9.15 13.40
N LYS A 122 -12.34 -9.54 14.13
CA LYS A 122 -11.31 -10.46 13.66
C LYS A 122 -11.90 -11.82 13.29
N LEU A 123 -12.76 -12.41 14.14
CA LEU A 123 -13.40 -13.70 13.84
C LEU A 123 -14.21 -13.61 12.55
N ILE A 124 -15.00 -12.56 12.37
CA ILE A 124 -15.79 -12.35 11.15
C ILE A 124 -14.87 -12.21 9.93
N TYR A 125 -13.81 -11.43 10.06
CA TYR A 125 -12.83 -11.26 8.99
C TYR A 125 -12.20 -12.58 8.55
N LEU A 126 -11.78 -13.40 9.52
CA LEU A 126 -11.16 -14.69 9.26
C LEU A 126 -12.10 -15.67 8.54
N GLN A 127 -13.42 -15.61 8.79
CA GLN A 127 -14.41 -16.41 8.07
C GLN A 127 -14.51 -16.02 6.58
N HIS A 128 -14.33 -14.75 6.26
CA HIS A 128 -14.46 -14.25 4.88
C HIS A 128 -13.14 -14.24 4.11
N LEU A 129 -12.00 -14.16 4.80
CA LEU A 129 -10.66 -14.04 4.22
C LEU A 129 -10.35 -15.11 3.16
N PRO A 130 -10.61 -16.43 3.38
CA PRO A 130 -10.29 -17.46 2.39
C PRO A 130 -11.02 -17.24 1.05
N LYS A 131 -12.31 -16.87 1.11
CA LYS A 131 -13.08 -16.57 -0.10
C LYS A 131 -12.55 -15.36 -0.85
N THR A 132 -12.15 -14.32 -0.14
CA THR A 132 -11.55 -13.13 -0.73
C THR A 132 -10.22 -13.45 -1.42
N LEU A 133 -9.36 -14.22 -0.74
CA LEU A 133 -8.08 -14.66 -1.31
C LEU A 133 -8.26 -15.56 -2.52
N GLN A 134 -9.28 -16.44 -2.53
CA GLN A 134 -9.64 -17.26 -3.67
C GLN A 134 -9.98 -16.42 -4.91
N LEU A 135 -10.70 -15.30 -4.74
CA LEU A 135 -11.01 -14.39 -5.85
C LEU A 135 -9.74 -13.74 -6.42
N PHE A 136 -8.82 -13.30 -5.58
CA PHE A 136 -7.53 -12.76 -6.04
C PHE A 136 -6.65 -13.83 -6.69
N SER A 137 -6.62 -15.05 -6.14
CA SER A 137 -5.91 -16.19 -6.74
C SER A 137 -6.48 -16.51 -8.14
N HIS A 138 -7.79 -16.54 -8.28
CA HIS A 138 -8.45 -16.75 -9.56
C HIS A 138 -8.16 -15.60 -10.54
N PHE A 139 -8.22 -14.34 -10.07
CA PHE A 139 -7.93 -13.17 -10.88
C PHE A 139 -6.47 -13.15 -11.37
N LEU A 140 -5.50 -13.52 -10.54
CA LEU A 140 -4.11 -13.70 -10.96
C LEU A 140 -3.99 -14.85 -11.98
N GLY A 141 -4.62 -16.00 -11.67
CA GLY A 141 -4.56 -17.21 -12.50
C GLY A 141 -3.11 -17.66 -12.71
N THR A 142 -2.74 -17.89 -13.95
CA THR A 142 -1.38 -18.28 -14.37
C THR A 142 -0.52 -17.10 -14.82
N ARG A 143 -0.99 -15.87 -14.63
CA ARG A 143 -0.26 -14.67 -15.05
C ARG A 143 0.93 -14.41 -14.15
N LYS A 144 1.99 -13.85 -14.73
CA LYS A 144 3.16 -13.44 -13.97
C LYS A 144 2.84 -12.27 -13.01
N TRP A 145 2.04 -11.31 -13.47
CA TRP A 145 1.60 -10.12 -12.75
C TRP A 145 0.09 -9.99 -12.89
N PHE A 146 -0.56 -9.29 -11.98
CA PHE A 146 -2.02 -9.26 -11.92
C PHE A 146 -2.70 -8.73 -13.18
N ALA A 147 -2.10 -7.76 -13.86
CA ALA A 147 -2.65 -7.25 -15.12
C ALA A 147 -2.24 -8.10 -16.34
N GLY A 148 -1.06 -8.73 -16.32
CA GLY A 148 -0.58 -9.48 -17.48
C GLY A 148 0.88 -9.94 -17.35
N LYS A 149 1.65 -9.77 -18.43
CA LYS A 149 3.06 -10.20 -18.52
C LYS A 149 4.02 -9.22 -17.85
N LYS A 150 3.69 -7.91 -17.85
CA LYS A 150 4.51 -6.84 -17.27
C LYS A 150 3.94 -6.41 -15.94
N ILE A 151 4.85 -6.03 -15.03
CA ILE A 151 4.46 -5.45 -13.73
C ILE A 151 3.80 -4.08 -13.94
N THR A 152 2.74 -3.82 -13.20
CA THR A 152 2.01 -2.56 -13.18
C THR A 152 1.97 -1.98 -11.77
N PHE A 153 1.52 -0.74 -11.61
CA PHE A 153 1.48 -0.10 -10.29
C PHE A 153 0.56 -0.82 -9.29
N VAL A 154 -0.47 -1.52 -9.77
CA VAL A 154 -1.39 -2.27 -8.89
C VAL A 154 -0.76 -3.49 -8.25
N ASP A 155 0.31 -4.05 -8.84
CA ASP A 155 1.04 -5.16 -8.24
C ASP A 155 1.70 -4.75 -6.91
N PHE A 156 2.05 -3.48 -6.75
CA PHE A 156 2.60 -2.93 -5.49
C PHE A 156 1.53 -2.84 -4.41
N SER A 157 0.30 -2.47 -4.76
CA SER A 157 -0.85 -2.49 -3.85
C SER A 157 -1.23 -3.91 -3.45
N MET A 158 -1.20 -4.84 -4.41
CA MET A 158 -1.49 -6.25 -4.16
C MET A 158 -0.43 -6.93 -3.29
N TYR A 159 0.85 -6.67 -3.58
CA TYR A 159 1.93 -7.14 -2.73
C TYR A 159 1.72 -6.69 -1.28
N ASP A 160 1.53 -5.40 -1.09
CA ASP A 160 1.40 -4.82 0.25
C ASP A 160 0.22 -5.40 1.03
N ILE A 161 -0.96 -5.55 0.40
CA ILE A 161 -2.12 -6.08 1.12
C ILE A 161 -2.05 -7.59 1.36
N LEU A 162 -1.44 -8.36 0.46
CA LEU A 162 -1.23 -9.79 0.65
C LEU A 162 -0.19 -10.04 1.75
N ASP A 163 0.96 -9.36 1.74
CA ASP A 163 1.96 -9.45 2.81
C ASP A 163 1.38 -9.03 4.17
N LEU A 164 0.56 -7.97 4.17
CA LEU A 164 -0.11 -7.52 5.38
C LEU A 164 -1.06 -8.59 5.95
N ASN A 165 -1.78 -9.31 5.07
CA ASN A 165 -2.62 -10.42 5.49
C ASN A 165 -1.80 -11.61 5.99
N CYS A 166 -0.64 -11.91 5.38
CA CYS A 166 0.29 -12.92 5.89
C CYS A 166 0.84 -12.56 7.28
N LYS A 167 1.10 -11.27 7.54
CA LYS A 167 1.49 -10.81 8.89
C LYS A 167 0.35 -10.95 9.90
N PHE A 168 -0.88 -10.74 9.48
CA PHE A 168 -2.07 -10.87 10.32
C PHE A 168 -2.47 -12.34 10.56
N VAL A 169 -2.34 -13.18 9.53
CA VAL A 169 -2.65 -14.62 9.53
C VAL A 169 -1.58 -15.35 8.71
N PRO A 170 -0.49 -15.85 9.32
CA PRO A 170 0.66 -16.40 8.61
C PRO A 170 0.34 -17.50 7.60
N THR A 171 -0.68 -18.31 7.85
CA THR A 171 -1.10 -19.46 6.99
C THR A 171 -2.17 -19.11 5.96
N CYS A 172 -2.56 -17.84 5.83
CA CYS A 172 -3.72 -17.47 5.00
C CYS A 172 -3.53 -17.76 3.50
N LEU A 173 -2.28 -17.83 3.02
CA LEU A 173 -1.97 -18.13 1.62
C LEU A 173 -1.60 -19.59 1.35
N ASP A 174 -1.60 -20.49 2.35
CA ASP A 174 -1.24 -21.90 2.15
C ASP A 174 -2.09 -22.57 1.05
N PRO A 175 -3.40 -22.29 0.92
CA PRO A 175 -4.20 -22.86 -0.16
C PRO A 175 -3.99 -22.19 -1.54
N PHE A 176 -3.16 -21.14 -1.65
CA PHE A 176 -3.04 -20.29 -2.84
C PHE A 176 -1.59 -20.16 -3.32
N PRO A 177 -1.00 -21.24 -3.91
CA PRO A 177 0.42 -21.25 -4.28
C PRO A 177 0.78 -20.16 -5.28
N ASN A 178 -0.12 -19.78 -6.20
CA ASN A 178 0.14 -18.71 -7.15
C ASN A 178 0.27 -17.32 -6.49
N LEU A 179 -0.44 -17.07 -5.37
CA LEU A 179 -0.28 -15.85 -4.58
C LEU A 179 1.04 -15.86 -3.79
N GLN A 180 1.44 -17.03 -3.25
CA GLN A 180 2.75 -17.19 -2.59
C GLN A 180 3.90 -16.95 -3.58
N GLU A 181 3.81 -17.55 -4.78
CA GLU A 181 4.77 -17.34 -5.86
C GLU A 181 4.83 -15.87 -6.31
N PHE A 182 3.69 -15.18 -6.33
CA PHE A 182 3.64 -13.75 -6.63
C PHE A 182 4.41 -12.92 -5.59
N LEU A 183 4.20 -13.18 -4.29
CA LEU A 183 4.97 -12.49 -3.22
C LEU A 183 6.46 -12.73 -3.37
N THR A 184 6.87 -14.00 -3.47
CA THR A 184 8.29 -14.39 -3.64
C THR A 184 8.91 -13.72 -4.86
N ARG A 185 8.19 -13.70 -5.99
CA ARG A 185 8.63 -13.06 -7.22
C ARG A 185 8.79 -11.56 -7.07
N PHE A 186 7.86 -10.91 -6.37
CA PHE A 186 7.91 -9.47 -6.12
C PHE A 186 9.12 -9.12 -5.24
N GLU A 187 9.35 -9.84 -4.16
CA GLU A 187 10.48 -9.64 -3.25
C GLU A 187 11.82 -9.89 -3.93
N SER A 188 11.87 -10.81 -4.89
CA SER A 188 13.08 -11.13 -5.67
C SER A 188 13.45 -10.05 -6.71
N LEU A 189 12.62 -9.03 -6.93
CA LEU A 189 12.97 -7.91 -7.80
C LEU A 189 14.17 -7.16 -7.22
N LYS A 190 15.26 -7.09 -7.97
CA LYS A 190 16.58 -6.59 -7.49
C LYS A 190 16.50 -5.28 -6.71
N LYS A 191 15.71 -4.31 -7.19
CA LYS A 191 15.58 -3.01 -6.51
C LYS A 191 14.70 -3.09 -5.26
N ILE A 192 13.71 -3.98 -5.26
CA ILE A 192 12.84 -4.22 -4.11
C ILE A 192 13.61 -4.92 -3.01
N SER A 193 14.32 -6.02 -3.32
CA SER A 193 15.18 -6.71 -2.35
C SER A 193 16.21 -5.74 -1.74
N ALA A 194 16.93 -4.97 -2.57
CA ALA A 194 17.90 -3.99 -2.09
C ALA A 194 17.28 -2.89 -1.20
N TYR A 195 16.05 -2.48 -1.48
CA TYR A 195 15.34 -1.54 -0.62
C TYR A 195 14.94 -2.18 0.71
N MET A 196 14.42 -3.41 0.67
CA MET A 196 14.01 -4.15 1.89
C MET A 196 15.19 -4.41 2.83
N ASP A 197 16.40 -4.58 2.28
CA ASP A 197 17.65 -4.74 3.07
C ASP A 197 18.22 -3.39 3.55
N SER A 198 17.66 -2.27 3.14
CA SER A 198 18.18 -0.94 3.48
C SER A 198 17.59 -0.40 4.80
N PRO A 199 18.30 0.50 5.51
CA PRO A 199 17.77 1.15 6.71
C PRO A 199 16.60 2.11 6.44
N ARG A 200 16.27 2.38 5.16
CA ARG A 200 15.12 3.20 4.76
C ARG A 200 13.81 2.38 4.69
N TYR A 201 13.91 1.05 4.72
CA TYR A 201 12.75 0.19 4.70
C TYR A 201 11.97 0.32 6.00
N LEU A 202 10.68 0.63 5.90
CA LEU A 202 9.79 0.84 7.04
C LEU A 202 8.64 -0.20 7.00
N PRO A 203 8.90 -1.45 7.42
CA PRO A 203 7.87 -2.49 7.44
C PRO A 203 6.91 -2.37 8.63
N ASN A 204 7.37 -1.74 9.71
CA ASN A 204 6.67 -1.56 10.98
C ASN A 204 6.91 -0.13 11.53
N PRO A 205 6.00 0.38 12.38
CA PRO A 205 4.67 -0.15 12.67
C PRO A 205 3.77 -0.11 11.41
N VAL A 206 2.83 -1.05 11.33
CA VAL A 206 1.85 -1.09 10.23
C VAL A 206 0.86 0.05 10.34
N PHE A 207 0.33 0.25 11.54
CA PHE A 207 -0.68 1.25 11.87
C PHE A 207 -0.22 2.16 13.02
N LEU A 208 -0.90 3.27 13.15
CA LEU A 208 -0.75 4.18 14.29
C LEU A 208 -1.23 3.52 15.59
N LYS A 209 -0.76 4.00 16.73
CA LYS A 209 -1.02 3.43 18.07
C LYS A 209 -2.50 3.27 18.46
N MET A 210 -3.42 3.92 17.74
CA MET A 210 -4.86 3.76 17.97
C MET A 210 -5.41 2.41 17.48
N ALA A 211 -4.70 1.70 16.61
CA ALA A 211 -5.10 0.38 16.17
C ALA A 211 -4.88 -0.67 17.26
N LYS A 212 -5.65 -1.75 17.19
CA LYS A 212 -5.56 -2.90 18.12
C LYS A 212 -4.52 -3.94 17.69
N TRP A 213 -3.99 -3.82 16.47
CA TRP A 213 -2.98 -4.68 15.88
C TRP A 213 -2.03 -3.89 14.98
N GLY A 214 -0.78 -4.37 14.85
CA GLY A 214 0.21 -3.80 13.92
C GLY A 214 0.78 -2.44 14.34
N THR A 215 0.86 -2.20 15.65
CA THR A 215 1.34 -0.93 16.24
C THR A 215 2.79 -0.97 16.71
N GLN A 216 3.46 -2.12 16.52
CA GLN A 216 4.86 -2.35 16.92
C GLN A 216 5.72 -2.64 15.69
#